data_4dd593bfb383a336984bcc32352a69f2
#
_entry.id   4dd593bfb383a336984bcc32352a69f2
#
_cell.length_a   1.000
_cell.length_b   1.000
_cell.length_c   1.000
_cell.angle_alpha   90.00
_cell.angle_beta   90.00
_cell.angle_gamma   90.00
#
_symmetry.space_group_name_H-M   'P 1'
#
loop_
_entity.id
_entity.type
_entity.pdbx_description
1 polymer ?
#
loop_
_entity_poly.entity_id
_entity_poly.type
_entity_poly.pdbx_seq_one_letter_code
_entity_poly.pdbx_strand_id
1 'polypeptide(L)'
;LYEQQKLSGVEIIPAEELRLEPVKGKAMDRALAYVAHGESPHAVCPLFGRTFGTIYDVSTILILWFAGASAMAGLLNMVPRYLPRYGMAPEWAAAYRPLVVAFTVINLLVTLAFRADVSAQGGAYATGVLVLMTSAAVATLVDIGHRPVPADAGGRLARRGALGYFFMVCLVFFYTTIANMIERPDGIIIASIFIGCVMLLSFTSRFL
;
A
#
# COMPACT_ATOMS: atom_id res chain seq x y z
N LEU A 1 -42.32 8.16 -10.24
CA LEU A 1 -42.05 6.98 -9.36
C LEU A 1 -42.60 7.18 -7.95
N TYR A 2 -42.46 8.37 -7.35
CA TYR A 2 -43.01 8.70 -6.03
C TYR A 2 -44.52 8.66 -5.94
N GLU A 3 -45.20 9.13 -6.99
CA GLU A 3 -46.67 9.16 -7.01
C GLU A 3 -47.31 7.77 -7.18
N GLN A 4 -46.64 6.88 -7.90
CA GLN A 4 -47.16 5.50 -8.10
C GLN A 4 -47.05 4.65 -6.84
N GLN A 5 -46.03 4.87 -6.00
CA GLN A 5 -45.88 4.16 -4.71
C GLN A 5 -46.94 4.60 -3.68
N LYS A 6 -47.38 5.85 -3.72
CA LYS A 6 -48.43 6.37 -2.85
C LYS A 6 -49.80 5.73 -3.12
N LEU A 7 -50.01 5.27 -4.34
CA LEU A 7 -51.28 4.60 -4.75
C LEU A 7 -51.31 3.10 -4.35
N SER A 8 -50.18 2.52 -4.02
CA SER A 8 -50.07 1.09 -3.65
C SER A 8 -50.16 0.80 -2.15
N GLY A 9 -50.39 1.80 -1.30
CA GLY A 9 -50.56 1.62 0.14
C GLY A 9 -49.26 1.28 0.88
N VAL A 10 -48.10 1.42 0.24
CA VAL A 10 -46.80 1.23 0.87
C VAL A 10 -46.43 2.51 1.61
N GLU A 11 -46.19 2.43 2.89
CA GLU A 11 -45.74 3.54 3.73
C GLU A 11 -44.42 4.08 3.19
N ILE A 12 -44.41 5.34 2.75
CA ILE A 12 -43.23 6.01 2.19
C ILE A 12 -42.41 6.49 3.37
N ILE A 13 -41.36 5.77 3.70
CA ILE A 13 -40.34 6.22 4.65
C ILE A 13 -39.59 7.38 3.97
N PRO A 14 -39.53 8.58 4.59
CA PRO A 14 -38.79 9.71 4.01
C PRO A 14 -37.34 9.33 3.79
N ALA A 15 -36.78 9.77 2.65
CA ALA A 15 -35.42 9.42 2.22
C ALA A 15 -34.32 9.81 3.23
N GLU A 16 -34.64 10.65 4.19
CA GLU A 16 -33.78 11.10 5.28
C GLU A 16 -33.68 10.05 6.41
N GLU A 17 -34.69 9.20 6.58
CA GLU A 17 -34.63 8.05 7.51
C GLU A 17 -34.07 6.78 6.85
N LEU A 18 -34.08 6.67 5.54
CA LEU A 18 -33.29 5.69 4.83
C LEU A 18 -31.82 6.15 4.84
N ARG A 19 -31.15 6.01 5.96
CA ARG A 19 -29.72 5.77 5.94
C ARG A 19 -29.55 4.45 5.19
N LEU A 20 -29.43 4.57 3.88
CA LEU A 20 -28.90 3.50 3.04
C LEU A 20 -27.48 3.26 3.53
N GLU A 21 -27.35 2.49 4.59
CA GLU A 21 -26.12 1.74 4.82
C GLU A 21 -25.86 1.08 3.47
N PRO A 22 -24.70 1.32 2.83
CA PRO A 22 -24.40 0.69 1.56
C PRO A 22 -24.54 -0.80 1.79
N VAL A 23 -25.63 -1.40 1.28
CA VAL A 23 -25.80 -2.86 1.34
C VAL A 23 -24.60 -3.41 0.61
N LYS A 24 -23.62 -3.94 1.35
CA LYS A 24 -22.44 -4.57 0.77
C LYS A 24 -22.94 -5.68 -0.14
N GLY A 25 -22.93 -5.40 -1.44
CA GLY A 25 -23.26 -6.40 -2.45
C GLY A 25 -22.33 -7.60 -2.30
N LYS A 26 -22.81 -8.80 -2.62
CA LYS A 26 -22.02 -10.04 -2.52
C LYS A 26 -20.69 -9.99 -3.28
N ALA A 27 -20.59 -9.14 -4.29
CA ALA A 27 -19.40 -8.92 -5.10
C ALA A 27 -18.46 -7.81 -4.58
N MET A 28 -18.87 -7.08 -3.53
CA MET A 28 -18.08 -5.98 -3.00
C MET A 28 -16.77 -6.52 -2.41
N ASP A 29 -15.65 -5.87 -2.76
CA ASP A 29 -14.27 -6.23 -2.37
C ASP A 29 -13.76 -7.59 -2.90
N ARG A 30 -14.58 -8.36 -3.63
CA ARG A 30 -14.23 -9.66 -4.21
C ARG A 30 -14.81 -9.90 -5.61
N ALA A 31 -14.91 -8.86 -6.41
CA ALA A 31 -15.59 -8.92 -7.70
C ALA A 31 -15.04 -10.02 -8.64
N LEU A 32 -13.71 -10.18 -8.70
CA LEU A 32 -13.08 -11.19 -9.54
C LEU A 32 -13.36 -12.61 -9.04
N ALA A 33 -13.27 -12.85 -7.74
CA ALA A 33 -13.63 -14.13 -7.14
C ALA A 33 -15.11 -14.45 -7.36
N TYR A 34 -15.99 -13.47 -7.20
CA TYR A 34 -17.42 -13.61 -7.43
C TYR A 34 -17.75 -14.06 -8.87
N VAL A 35 -17.07 -13.45 -9.86
CA VAL A 35 -17.22 -13.85 -11.27
C VAL A 35 -16.60 -15.23 -11.52
N ALA A 36 -15.43 -15.53 -10.94
CA ALA A 36 -14.75 -16.81 -11.12
C ALA A 36 -15.56 -17.99 -10.55
N HIS A 37 -16.29 -17.77 -9.45
CA HIS A 37 -17.20 -18.77 -8.86
C HIS A 37 -18.53 -18.93 -9.62
N GLY A 38 -18.78 -18.10 -10.64
CA GLY A 38 -20.01 -18.16 -11.42
C GLY A 38 -21.25 -17.69 -10.63
N GLU A 39 -21.09 -16.92 -9.56
CA GLU A 39 -22.18 -16.38 -8.75
C GLU A 39 -22.92 -15.21 -9.41
N SER A 40 -22.45 -14.76 -10.58
CA SER A 40 -23.08 -13.70 -11.38
C SER A 40 -24.48 -14.13 -11.86
N PRO A 41 -25.47 -13.21 -11.87
CA PRO A 41 -26.83 -13.51 -12.35
C PRO A 41 -26.88 -14.01 -13.80
N HIS A 42 -25.88 -13.66 -14.60
CA HIS A 42 -25.67 -14.14 -15.96
C HIS A 42 -24.25 -14.71 -16.04
N ALA A 43 -24.16 -16.00 -16.34
CA ALA A 43 -22.86 -16.64 -16.51
C ALA A 43 -22.05 -15.94 -17.62
N VAL A 44 -20.98 -15.28 -17.24
CA VAL A 44 -20.09 -14.56 -18.18
C VAL A 44 -19.37 -15.53 -19.10
N CYS A 45 -19.09 -16.74 -18.58
CA CYS A 45 -18.47 -17.82 -19.35
C CYS A 45 -18.91 -19.19 -18.78
N PRO A 46 -19.20 -20.19 -19.62
CA PRO A 46 -19.57 -21.53 -19.18
C PRO A 46 -18.46 -22.26 -18.40
N LEU A 47 -17.22 -21.78 -18.51
CA LEU A 47 -16.07 -22.32 -17.75
C LEU A 47 -16.02 -21.80 -16.32
N PHE A 48 -16.68 -20.70 -16.01
CA PHE A 48 -16.74 -20.15 -14.65
C PHE A 48 -17.73 -20.91 -13.81
N GLY A 49 -17.29 -21.42 -12.69
CA GLY A 49 -18.06 -22.21 -11.77
C GLY A 49 -17.26 -22.55 -10.52
N ARG A 50 -17.84 -23.38 -9.67
CA ARG A 50 -17.26 -23.71 -8.37
C ARG A 50 -15.81 -24.22 -8.46
N THR A 51 -15.52 -25.09 -9.42
CA THR A 51 -14.18 -25.67 -9.59
C THR A 51 -13.17 -24.60 -10.04
N PHE A 52 -13.53 -23.79 -11.04
CA PHE A 52 -12.68 -22.70 -11.50
C PHE A 52 -12.45 -21.64 -10.40
N GLY A 53 -13.52 -21.29 -9.65
CA GLY A 53 -13.42 -20.38 -8.53
C GLY A 53 -12.46 -20.87 -7.44
N THR A 54 -12.50 -22.16 -7.11
CA THR A 54 -11.57 -22.75 -6.14
C THR A 54 -10.11 -22.69 -6.63
N ILE A 55 -9.87 -22.98 -7.90
CA ILE A 55 -8.52 -22.88 -8.51
C ILE A 55 -8.04 -21.42 -8.47
N TYR A 56 -8.93 -20.48 -8.79
CA TYR A 56 -8.64 -19.05 -8.73
C TYR A 56 -8.24 -18.60 -7.31
N ASP A 57 -9.00 -19.01 -6.30
CA ASP A 57 -8.73 -18.66 -4.90
C ASP A 57 -7.39 -19.24 -4.44
N VAL A 58 -7.11 -20.50 -4.71
CA VAL A 58 -5.82 -21.14 -4.39
C VAL A 58 -4.67 -20.43 -5.09
N SER A 59 -4.82 -20.11 -6.37
CA SER A 59 -3.80 -19.39 -7.13
C SER A 59 -3.55 -17.99 -6.54
N THR A 60 -4.60 -17.28 -6.16
CA THR A 60 -4.49 -15.95 -5.55
C THR A 60 -3.78 -16.02 -4.19
N ILE A 61 -4.12 -17.00 -3.35
CA ILE A 61 -3.46 -17.22 -2.05
C ILE A 61 -1.97 -17.51 -2.25
N LEU A 62 -1.61 -18.37 -3.21
CA LEU A 62 -0.23 -18.69 -3.51
C LEU A 62 0.55 -17.47 -4.00
N ILE A 63 -0.01 -16.68 -4.91
CA ILE A 63 0.62 -15.44 -5.39
C ILE A 63 0.88 -14.48 -4.23
N LEU A 64 -0.10 -14.27 -3.36
CA LEU A 64 0.05 -13.39 -2.19
C LEU A 64 1.10 -13.92 -1.22
N TRP A 65 1.14 -15.23 -1.00
CA TRP A 65 2.14 -15.85 -0.13
C TRP A 65 3.56 -15.69 -0.67
N PHE A 66 3.77 -15.96 -1.97
CA PHE A 66 5.07 -15.76 -2.60
C PHE A 66 5.49 -14.28 -2.63
N ALA A 67 4.55 -13.36 -2.86
CA ALA A 67 4.81 -11.92 -2.79
C ALA A 67 5.27 -11.50 -1.39
N GLY A 68 4.58 -11.98 -0.34
CA GLY A 68 4.97 -11.73 1.06
C GLY A 68 6.33 -12.32 1.41
N ALA A 69 6.60 -13.55 0.99
CA ALA A 69 7.89 -14.21 1.20
C ALA A 69 9.04 -13.45 0.51
N SER A 70 8.81 -12.97 -0.73
CA SER A 70 9.77 -12.17 -1.48
C SER A 70 10.07 -10.83 -0.79
N ALA A 71 9.05 -10.13 -0.32
CA ALA A 71 9.21 -8.89 0.43
C ALA A 71 10.00 -9.10 1.73
N MET A 72 9.70 -10.17 2.46
CA MET A 72 10.43 -10.53 3.68
C MET A 72 11.89 -10.84 3.38
N ALA A 73 12.19 -11.60 2.32
CA ALA A 73 13.55 -11.90 1.91
C ALA A 73 14.33 -10.61 1.55
N GLY A 74 13.67 -9.66 0.88
CA GLY A 74 14.24 -8.34 0.59
C GLY A 74 14.61 -7.56 1.85
N LEU A 75 13.71 -7.50 2.83
CA LEU A 75 13.95 -6.84 4.11
C LEU A 75 15.07 -7.51 4.90
N LEU A 76 15.09 -8.86 4.95
CA LEU A 76 16.13 -9.62 5.64
C LEU A 76 17.53 -9.44 5.03
N ASN A 77 17.60 -9.10 3.74
CA ASN A 77 18.87 -8.79 3.09
C ASN A 77 19.29 -7.34 3.31
N MET A 78 18.33 -6.41 3.27
CA MET A 78 18.60 -4.97 3.34
C MET A 78 18.84 -4.47 4.76
N VAL A 79 18.01 -4.87 5.72
CA VAL A 79 18.04 -4.34 7.08
C VAL A 79 19.36 -4.65 7.82
N PRO A 80 19.90 -5.88 7.83
CA PRO A 80 21.15 -6.17 8.53
C PRO A 80 22.37 -5.44 7.94
N ARG A 81 22.32 -5.13 6.66
CA ARG A 81 23.44 -4.49 5.97
C ARG A 81 23.52 -2.98 6.19
N TYR A 82 22.35 -2.32 6.25
CA TYR A 82 22.29 -0.86 6.25
C TYR A 82 21.99 -0.27 7.63
N LEU A 83 20.98 -0.77 8.35
CA LEU A 83 20.52 -0.12 9.57
C LEU A 83 21.56 -0.11 10.69
N PRO A 84 22.24 -1.22 11.05
CA PRO A 84 23.28 -1.21 12.09
C PRO A 84 24.48 -0.33 11.71
N ARG A 85 24.85 -0.32 10.43
CA ARG A 85 25.98 0.45 9.92
C ARG A 85 25.80 1.97 10.08
N TYR A 86 24.59 2.45 10.06
CA TYR A 86 24.24 3.87 10.25
C TYR A 86 23.78 4.17 11.69
N GLY A 87 23.90 3.22 12.62
CA GLY A 87 23.45 3.39 13.99
C GLY A 87 21.94 3.51 14.15
N MET A 88 21.18 3.04 13.15
CA MET A 88 19.70 3.10 13.14
C MET A 88 19.05 1.86 13.74
N ALA A 89 19.83 0.83 14.08
CA ALA A 89 19.34 -0.37 14.71
C ALA A 89 20.39 -0.95 15.66
N PRO A 90 19.95 -1.66 16.71
CA PRO A 90 20.85 -2.36 17.64
C PRO A 90 21.68 -3.42 16.93
N GLU A 91 22.82 -3.82 17.52
CA GLU A 91 23.75 -4.81 16.94
C GLU A 91 23.08 -6.19 16.68
N TRP A 92 22.08 -6.57 17.48
CA TRP A 92 21.35 -7.82 17.26
C TRP A 92 20.58 -7.85 15.93
N ALA A 93 20.26 -6.68 15.35
CA ALA A 93 19.61 -6.58 14.03
C ALA A 93 20.53 -7.00 12.87
N ALA A 94 21.83 -7.14 13.10
CA ALA A 94 22.76 -7.75 12.16
C ALA A 94 22.58 -9.28 12.04
N ALA A 95 21.94 -9.91 13.02
CA ALA A 95 21.71 -11.35 13.03
C ALA A 95 20.34 -11.68 12.36
N TYR A 96 20.33 -12.63 11.42
CA TYR A 96 19.13 -13.00 10.68
C TYR A 96 18.02 -13.61 11.56
N ARG A 97 18.38 -14.46 12.52
CA ARG A 97 17.39 -15.19 13.33
C ARG A 97 16.50 -14.29 14.17
N PRO A 98 17.03 -13.39 15.01
CA PRO A 98 16.19 -12.47 15.78
C PRO A 98 15.41 -11.51 14.88
N LEU A 99 15.97 -11.13 13.73
CA LEU A 99 15.32 -10.25 12.79
C LEU A 99 14.07 -10.88 12.15
N VAL A 100 14.13 -12.18 11.80
CA VAL A 100 12.96 -12.93 11.30
C VAL A 100 11.84 -12.93 12.34
N VAL A 101 12.19 -13.22 13.61
CA VAL A 101 11.19 -13.22 14.69
C VAL A 101 10.59 -11.82 14.87
N ALA A 102 11.42 -10.79 14.88
CA ALA A 102 10.97 -9.40 15.01
C ALA A 102 9.99 -9.02 13.87
N PHE A 103 10.32 -9.30 12.62
CA PHE A 103 9.42 -9.03 11.50
C PHE A 103 8.13 -9.83 11.55
N THR A 104 8.20 -11.10 11.97
CA THR A 104 7.00 -11.93 12.14
C THR A 104 6.07 -11.35 13.20
N VAL A 105 6.64 -10.92 14.33
CA VAL A 105 5.86 -10.26 15.40
C VAL A 105 5.25 -8.95 14.91
N ILE A 106 6.02 -8.12 14.20
CA ILE A 106 5.53 -6.85 13.63
C ILE A 106 4.37 -7.12 12.66
N ASN A 107 4.52 -8.08 11.75
CA ASN A 107 3.45 -8.44 10.80
C ASN A 107 2.19 -8.93 11.51
N LEU A 108 2.35 -9.75 12.55
CA LEU A 108 1.23 -10.22 13.35
C LEU A 108 0.52 -9.06 14.07
N LEU A 109 1.29 -8.16 14.69
CA LEU A 109 0.74 -6.98 15.38
C LEU A 109 0.00 -6.06 14.40
N VAL A 110 0.56 -5.81 13.22
CA VAL A 110 -0.09 -5.01 12.17
C VAL A 110 -1.39 -5.68 11.73
N THR A 111 -1.37 -6.98 11.48
CA THR A 111 -2.58 -7.72 11.08
C THR A 111 -3.67 -7.65 12.15
N LEU A 112 -3.31 -7.77 13.42
CA LEU A 112 -4.24 -7.63 14.55
C LEU A 112 -4.77 -6.20 14.69
N ALA A 113 -3.90 -5.20 14.55
CA ALA A 113 -4.28 -3.78 14.65
C ALA A 113 -5.32 -3.40 13.59
N PHE A 114 -5.17 -3.91 12.39
CA PHE A 114 -6.12 -3.72 11.29
C PHE A 114 -7.29 -4.71 11.31
N ARG A 115 -7.38 -5.61 12.30
CA ARG A 115 -8.40 -6.68 12.34
C ARG A 115 -8.47 -7.51 11.05
N ALA A 116 -7.34 -7.70 10.39
CA ALA A 116 -7.22 -8.34 9.08
C ALA A 116 -8.04 -7.65 7.95
N ASP A 117 -8.36 -6.37 8.09
CA ASP A 117 -9.01 -5.59 7.03
C ASP A 117 -7.98 -5.22 5.95
N VAL A 118 -8.09 -5.90 4.80
CA VAL A 118 -7.18 -5.72 3.65
C VAL A 118 -7.32 -4.33 3.03
N SER A 119 -8.52 -3.74 3.07
CA SER A 119 -8.77 -2.42 2.49
C SER A 119 -8.05 -1.32 3.30
N ALA A 120 -8.12 -1.39 4.63
CA ALA A 120 -7.40 -0.48 5.51
C ALA A 120 -5.88 -0.67 5.42
N GLN A 121 -5.38 -1.91 5.38
CA GLN A 121 -3.96 -2.21 5.15
C GLN A 121 -3.48 -1.69 3.79
N GLY A 122 -4.30 -1.79 2.75
CA GLY A 122 -4.00 -1.27 1.41
C GLY A 122 -3.76 0.24 1.41
N GLY A 123 -4.52 1.00 2.20
CA GLY A 123 -4.32 2.44 2.38
C GLY A 123 -2.97 2.79 3.02
N ALA A 124 -2.60 2.07 4.08
CA ALA A 124 -1.30 2.25 4.74
C ALA A 124 -0.13 1.87 3.84
N TYR A 125 -0.25 0.77 3.09
CA TYR A 125 0.74 0.34 2.11
C TYR A 125 0.93 1.37 1.00
N ALA A 126 -0.17 1.89 0.43
CA ALA A 126 -0.11 2.92 -0.61
C ALA A 126 0.62 4.17 -0.14
N THR A 127 0.34 4.64 1.09
CA THR A 127 1.05 5.78 1.69
C THR A 127 2.55 5.51 1.79
N GLY A 128 2.95 4.35 2.29
CA GLY A 128 4.36 3.96 2.42
C GLY A 128 5.09 3.93 1.07
N VAL A 129 4.48 3.31 0.05
CA VAL A 129 5.05 3.23 -1.29
C VAL A 129 5.17 4.61 -1.92
N LEU A 130 4.15 5.46 -1.82
CA LEU A 130 4.17 6.82 -2.36
C LEU A 130 5.25 7.69 -1.72
N VAL A 131 5.43 7.62 -0.41
CA VAL A 131 6.49 8.34 0.30
C VAL A 131 7.87 7.85 -0.16
N LEU A 132 8.06 6.54 -0.31
CA LEU A 132 9.31 5.96 -0.79
C LEU A 132 9.62 6.38 -2.23
N MET A 133 8.63 6.34 -3.13
CA MET A 133 8.78 6.79 -4.52
C MET A 133 9.07 8.28 -4.62
N THR A 134 8.39 9.10 -3.81
CA THR A 134 8.65 10.54 -3.72
C THR A 134 10.08 10.80 -3.25
N SER A 135 10.53 10.12 -2.21
CA SER A 135 11.90 10.23 -1.68
C SER A 135 12.94 9.84 -2.74
N ALA A 136 12.72 8.74 -3.47
CA ALA A 136 13.62 8.31 -4.54
C ALA A 136 13.68 9.33 -5.69
N ALA A 137 12.53 9.89 -6.07
CA ALA A 137 12.47 10.92 -7.11
C ALA A 137 13.20 12.19 -6.71
N VAL A 138 13.03 12.65 -5.45
CA VAL A 138 13.77 13.80 -4.89
C VAL A 138 15.27 13.52 -4.85
N ALA A 139 15.67 12.33 -4.35
CA ALA A 139 17.09 11.96 -4.30
C ALA A 139 17.74 11.97 -5.70
N THR A 140 17.03 11.46 -6.71
CA THR A 140 17.50 11.47 -8.09
C THR A 140 17.62 12.89 -8.64
N LEU A 141 16.66 13.76 -8.36
CA LEU A 141 16.68 15.16 -8.77
C LEU A 141 17.87 15.90 -8.15
N VAL A 142 18.11 15.70 -6.88
CA VAL A 142 19.25 16.27 -6.13
C VAL A 142 20.57 15.73 -6.68
N ASP A 143 20.69 14.44 -6.95
CA ASP A 143 21.88 13.81 -7.52
C ASP A 143 22.22 14.40 -8.91
N ILE A 144 21.24 14.51 -9.81
CA ILE A 144 21.43 15.13 -11.13
C ILE A 144 21.83 16.60 -10.98
N GLY A 145 21.27 17.31 -9.99
CA GLY A 145 21.61 18.71 -9.68
C GLY A 145 23.06 18.89 -9.24
N HIS A 146 23.62 17.95 -8.47
CA HIS A 146 24.99 18.02 -7.96
C HIS A 146 26.03 17.48 -8.94
N ARG A 147 25.65 16.77 -9.98
CA ARG A 147 26.61 16.31 -11.01
C ARG A 147 27.24 17.49 -11.76
N PRO A 148 28.52 17.41 -12.12
CA PRO A 148 29.18 18.45 -12.88
C PRO A 148 28.47 18.68 -14.23
N VAL A 149 28.41 19.91 -14.65
CA VAL A 149 27.77 20.31 -15.92
C VAL A 149 28.65 19.81 -17.08
N PRO A 150 28.09 18.97 -18.00
CA PRO A 150 28.83 18.53 -19.16
C PRO A 150 29.35 19.73 -20.02
N ALA A 151 30.56 19.62 -20.55
CA ALA A 151 31.15 20.63 -21.41
C ALA A 151 30.39 20.72 -22.74
N ASP A 152 29.89 19.59 -23.25
CA ASP A 152 29.22 19.50 -24.53
C ASP A 152 27.80 20.08 -24.50
N ALA A 153 27.40 20.71 -25.60
CA ALA A 153 26.04 21.26 -25.74
C ALA A 153 24.97 20.19 -25.65
N GLY A 154 25.21 18.99 -26.22
CA GLY A 154 24.30 17.85 -26.15
C GLY A 154 24.13 17.33 -24.74
N GLY A 155 25.20 17.18 -23.97
CA GLY A 155 25.16 16.77 -22.57
C GLY A 155 24.41 17.77 -21.66
N ARG A 156 24.57 19.08 -21.93
CA ARG A 156 23.82 20.13 -21.22
C ARG A 156 22.31 20.06 -21.49
N LEU A 157 21.94 19.81 -22.75
CA LEU A 157 20.53 19.68 -23.13
C LEU A 157 19.91 18.42 -22.50
N ALA A 158 20.62 17.28 -22.57
CA ALA A 158 20.18 16.02 -21.94
C ALA A 158 20.01 16.18 -20.42
N ARG A 159 20.96 16.85 -19.74
CA ARG A 159 20.86 17.13 -18.30
C ARG A 159 19.63 18.00 -17.96
N ARG A 160 19.40 19.07 -18.75
CA ARG A 160 18.20 19.91 -18.55
C ARG A 160 16.90 19.14 -18.77
N GLY A 161 16.87 18.30 -19.79
CA GLY A 161 15.74 17.40 -20.06
C GLY A 161 15.49 16.43 -18.90
N ALA A 162 16.56 15.80 -18.39
CA ALA A 162 16.48 14.91 -17.24
C ALA A 162 16.00 15.64 -15.97
N LEU A 163 16.53 16.84 -15.69
CA LEU A 163 16.07 17.65 -14.56
C LEU A 163 14.59 18.01 -14.67
N GLY A 164 14.14 18.45 -15.85
CA GLY A 164 12.73 18.79 -16.10
C GLY A 164 11.83 17.56 -15.94
N TYR A 165 12.23 16.41 -16.48
CA TYR A 165 11.50 15.16 -16.36
C TYR A 165 11.36 14.71 -14.89
N PHE A 166 12.46 14.62 -14.15
CA PHE A 166 12.43 14.19 -12.76
C PHE A 166 11.77 15.22 -11.84
N PHE A 167 11.82 16.51 -12.17
CA PHE A 167 11.05 17.54 -11.46
C PHE A 167 9.54 17.30 -11.63
N MET A 168 9.09 17.03 -12.86
CA MET A 168 7.69 16.70 -13.13
C MET A 168 7.26 15.43 -12.38
N VAL A 169 8.09 14.38 -12.39
CA VAL A 169 7.85 13.14 -11.64
C VAL A 169 7.73 13.41 -10.14
N CYS A 170 8.64 14.22 -9.57
CA CYS A 170 8.57 14.65 -8.18
C CYS A 170 7.24 15.34 -7.86
N LEU A 171 6.82 16.26 -8.72
CA LEU A 171 5.59 17.03 -8.52
C LEU A 171 4.36 16.11 -8.52
N VAL A 172 4.31 15.17 -9.46
CA VAL A 172 3.21 14.19 -9.55
C VAL A 172 3.17 13.30 -8.30
N PHE A 173 4.31 12.73 -7.90
CA PHE A 173 4.35 11.88 -6.71
C PHE A 173 4.04 12.65 -5.43
N PHE A 174 4.50 13.88 -5.31
CA PHE A 174 4.20 14.74 -4.18
C PHE A 174 2.70 15.05 -4.08
N TYR A 175 2.08 15.43 -5.22
CA TYR A 175 0.65 15.64 -5.30
C TYR A 175 -0.14 14.37 -4.93
N THR A 176 0.23 13.23 -5.52
CA THR A 176 -0.44 11.95 -5.26
C THR A 176 -0.29 11.52 -3.80
N THR A 177 0.88 11.78 -3.20
CA THR A 177 1.11 11.48 -1.78
C THR A 177 0.20 12.32 -0.90
N ILE A 178 0.08 13.62 -1.16
CA ILE A 178 -0.81 14.50 -0.39
C ILE A 178 -2.28 14.09 -0.58
N ALA A 179 -2.69 13.84 -1.82
CA ALA A 179 -4.06 13.41 -2.10
C ALA A 179 -4.41 12.10 -1.37
N ASN A 180 -3.51 11.11 -1.42
CA ASN A 180 -3.70 9.84 -0.71
C ASN A 180 -3.74 10.03 0.82
N MET A 181 -2.94 10.95 1.36
CA MET A 181 -2.95 11.28 2.79
C MET A 181 -4.27 11.89 3.24
N ILE A 182 -4.89 12.72 2.40
CA ILE A 182 -6.19 13.37 2.70
C ILE A 182 -7.32 12.34 2.61
N GLU A 183 -7.30 11.46 1.60
CA GLU A 183 -8.36 10.48 1.38
C GLU A 183 -8.29 9.31 2.37
N ARG A 184 -7.09 8.95 2.85
CA ARG A 184 -6.84 7.78 3.71
C ARG A 184 -5.96 8.13 4.91
N PRO A 185 -6.50 8.83 5.92
CA PRO A 185 -5.74 9.25 7.09
C PRO A 185 -5.23 8.08 7.95
N ASP A 186 -5.87 6.92 7.88
CA ASP A 186 -5.47 5.71 8.63
C ASP A 186 -4.02 5.30 8.33
N GLY A 187 -3.59 5.45 7.08
CA GLY A 187 -2.23 5.15 6.67
C GLY A 187 -1.17 6.03 7.33
N ILE A 188 -1.49 7.31 7.55
CA ILE A 188 -0.57 8.26 8.21
C ILE A 188 -0.41 7.93 9.69
N ILE A 189 -1.52 7.61 10.37
CA ILE A 189 -1.51 7.31 11.80
C ILE A 189 -0.58 6.13 12.07
N ILE A 190 -0.71 5.06 11.29
CA ILE A 190 0.10 3.86 11.46
C ILE A 190 1.56 4.09 11.06
N ALA A 191 1.79 4.79 9.94
CA ALA A 191 3.14 5.18 9.55
C ALA A 191 3.82 6.03 10.61
N SER A 192 3.11 6.98 11.22
CA SER A 192 3.64 7.84 12.28
C SER A 192 3.99 7.06 13.55
N ILE A 193 3.14 6.10 13.95
CA ILE A 193 3.42 5.21 15.08
C ILE A 193 4.66 4.37 14.80
N PHE A 194 4.76 3.80 13.59
CA PHE A 194 5.90 2.96 13.20
C PHE A 194 7.20 3.77 13.15
N ILE A 195 7.18 4.95 12.53
CA ILE A 195 8.34 5.86 12.50
C ILE A 195 8.73 6.28 13.92
N GLY A 196 7.76 6.62 14.77
CA GLY A 196 8.01 6.93 16.17
C GLY A 196 8.69 5.80 16.93
N CYS A 197 8.23 4.56 16.75
CA CYS A 197 8.87 3.38 17.35
C CYS A 197 10.30 3.17 16.85
N VAL A 198 10.56 3.31 15.56
CA VAL A 198 11.90 3.17 14.97
C VAL A 198 12.83 4.28 15.49
N MET A 199 12.34 5.52 15.58
CA MET A 199 13.10 6.63 16.13
C MET A 199 13.44 6.44 17.61
N LEU A 200 12.48 5.97 18.41
CA LEU A 200 12.71 5.64 19.82
C LEU A 200 13.75 4.52 19.99
N LEU A 201 13.65 3.45 19.20
CA LEU A 201 14.62 2.37 19.21
C LEU A 201 16.02 2.85 18.79
N SER A 202 16.09 3.68 17.75
CA SER A 202 17.37 4.27 17.29
C SER A 202 17.98 5.19 18.35
N PHE A 203 17.14 5.98 19.02
CA PHE A 203 17.61 6.87 20.09
C PHE A 203 18.10 6.08 21.30
N THR A 204 17.33 5.07 21.74
CA THR A 204 17.70 4.20 22.87
C THR A 204 18.99 3.42 22.58
N SER A 205 19.15 2.95 21.35
CA SER A 205 20.39 2.24 20.91
C SER A 205 21.64 3.12 20.89
N ARG A 206 21.49 4.43 20.86
CA ARG A 206 22.62 5.39 20.94
C ARG A 206 23.05 5.71 22.36
N PHE A 207 22.17 5.49 23.34
CA PHE A 207 22.45 5.80 24.75
C PHE A 207 22.81 4.56 25.59
N LEU A 208 22.64 3.39 25.04
CA LEU A 208 23.10 2.11 25.61
C LEU A 208 24.42 1.67 24.96
#